data_580c22ba4f9a263d27c553b6b174e216
#
_entry.id   580c22ba4f9a263d27c553b6b174e216
#
_cell.length_a   1.000
_cell.length_b   1.000
_cell.length_c   1.000
_cell.angle_alpha   90.00
_cell.angle_beta   90.00
_cell.angle_gamma   90.00
#
_symmetry.space_group_name_H-M   'P 1'
#
loop_
_entity.id
_entity.type
_entity.pdbx_description
1 polymer ?
#
loop_
_entity_poly.entity_id
_entity_poly.type
_entity_poly.pdbx_seq_one_letter_code
_entity_poly.pdbx_strand_id
1 'polypeptide(L)'
;MDNKLKQDHFKVAAKKQEQGEQYLAGRGAQFNTKNRFFKNENTKEHIEGIDDWEESNVPTIYMEQESKTIVNKVESKDVGMSYSMNPYAGCEHGCIYCYARNVHEYWGYSAGLDFERKIIIKKNAPQLLRKFLLHPKWNGTPIMLSGNTDCYQPAEQKYRLTRGLLEVCNEFNQPVGILTKNSWILKDKDILQEMAKKKLVSAMVSITSFNEDLRRIMEPRTTTANQKLKVINELSNAGVRMGIMMGPMIPGLNEHEMQRIMKAAADN
;
A
#
# COMPACT_ATOMS: atom_id res chain seq x y z
N MET A 1 11.36 -5.38 28.13
CA MET A 1 11.82 -5.64 26.75
C MET A 1 11.85 -4.38 25.88
N ASP A 2 10.95 -3.42 26.07
CA ASP A 2 10.85 -2.18 25.26
C ASP A 2 12.05 -1.24 25.27
N ASN A 3 12.74 -1.11 26.39
CA ASN A 3 13.86 -0.14 26.49
C ASN A 3 15.12 -0.58 25.73
N LYS A 4 15.34 -1.87 25.60
CA LYS A 4 16.53 -2.41 24.92
C LYS A 4 16.42 -2.29 23.39
N LEU A 5 15.24 -2.58 22.84
CA LEU A 5 14.95 -2.39 21.40
C LEU A 5 15.04 -0.91 20.99
N LYS A 6 14.54 0.01 21.83
CA LYS A 6 14.70 1.45 21.59
C LYS A 6 16.17 1.87 21.60
N GLN A 7 16.95 1.40 22.58
CA GLN A 7 18.38 1.72 22.68
C GLN A 7 19.19 1.16 21.50
N ASP A 8 18.88 -0.07 21.05
CA ASP A 8 19.60 -0.69 19.95
C ASP A 8 19.24 -0.04 18.59
N HIS A 9 18.01 0.39 18.41
CA HIS A 9 17.60 1.14 17.22
C HIS A 9 18.26 2.53 17.15
N PHE A 10 18.32 3.24 18.28
CA PHE A 10 19.05 4.51 18.37
C PHE A 10 20.56 4.33 18.15
N LYS A 11 21.15 3.23 18.60
CA LYS A 11 22.57 2.91 18.34
C LYS A 11 22.83 2.57 16.86
N VAL A 12 21.92 1.90 16.19
CA VAL A 12 22.01 1.65 14.73
C VAL A 12 21.86 2.94 13.95
N ALA A 13 20.92 3.80 14.32
CA ALA A 13 20.74 5.12 13.70
C ALA A 13 21.96 6.04 13.97
N ALA A 14 22.49 6.05 15.20
CA ALA A 14 23.69 6.81 15.54
C ALA A 14 24.95 6.31 14.81
N LYS A 15 25.16 4.97 14.70
CA LYS A 15 26.25 4.41 13.90
C LYS A 15 26.16 4.75 12.41
N LYS A 16 24.93 4.86 11.85
CA LYS A 16 24.75 5.29 10.46
C LYS A 16 25.04 6.77 10.26
N GLN A 17 24.78 7.62 11.28
CA GLN A 17 25.19 9.02 11.25
C GLN A 17 26.72 9.18 11.27
N GLU A 18 27.43 8.32 12.01
CA GLU A 18 28.90 8.31 12.03
C GLU A 18 29.52 7.89 10.68
N GLN A 19 28.74 7.22 9.79
CA GLN A 19 29.19 6.78 8.46
C GLN A 19 28.77 7.75 7.34
N GLY A 20 28.19 8.92 7.65
CA GLY A 20 27.80 9.93 6.67
C GLY A 20 26.51 9.59 5.89
N GLU A 21 25.83 8.48 6.15
CA GLU A 21 24.53 8.15 5.54
C GLU A 21 23.40 8.87 6.28
N GLN A 22 22.77 9.83 5.62
CA GLN A 22 21.64 10.58 6.15
C GLN A 22 20.39 9.70 6.21
N TYR A 23 19.78 9.54 7.39
CA TYR A 23 18.54 8.79 7.58
C TYR A 23 17.35 9.54 6.93
N LEU A 24 16.68 8.89 5.99
CA LEU A 24 15.50 9.43 5.33
C LEU A 24 14.24 9.23 6.18
N ALA A 25 13.88 10.25 6.95
CA ALA A 25 12.71 10.21 7.83
C ALA A 25 11.41 9.96 7.05
N GLY A 26 10.54 9.09 7.57
CA GLY A 26 9.26 8.73 6.96
C GLY A 26 9.36 7.83 5.73
N ARG A 27 10.54 7.23 5.46
CA ARG A 27 10.73 6.22 4.42
C ARG A 27 11.10 4.88 5.06
N GLY A 28 10.55 3.79 4.53
CA GLY A 28 10.91 2.44 4.97
C GLY A 28 12.24 1.99 4.34
N ALA A 29 12.45 2.27 3.07
CA ALA A 29 13.74 2.07 2.42
C ALA A 29 14.64 3.30 2.58
N GLN A 30 15.93 3.06 2.81
CA GLN A 30 16.93 4.10 3.00
C GLN A 30 17.82 4.29 1.76
N PHE A 31 17.83 3.32 0.85
CA PHE A 31 18.63 3.32 -0.37
C PHE A 31 17.93 2.54 -1.49
N ASN A 32 18.43 2.70 -2.69
CA ASN A 32 18.00 1.90 -3.85
C ASN A 32 18.83 0.61 -3.94
N THR A 33 18.16 -0.50 -4.17
CA THR A 33 18.80 -1.78 -4.48
C THR A 33 19.04 -1.89 -5.99
N LYS A 34 19.98 -2.75 -6.39
CA LYS A 34 20.23 -3.06 -7.79
C LYS A 34 18.99 -3.71 -8.43
N ASN A 35 18.60 -3.23 -9.61
CA ASN A 35 17.51 -3.83 -10.37
C ASN A 35 18.02 -5.13 -11.03
N ARG A 36 17.39 -6.27 -10.73
CA ARG A 36 17.82 -7.62 -11.18
C ARG A 36 17.72 -7.83 -12.69
N PHE A 37 16.97 -7.01 -13.41
CA PHE A 37 16.81 -7.12 -14.86
C PHE A 37 17.87 -6.35 -15.65
N PHE A 38 18.61 -5.43 -15.03
CA PHE A 38 19.65 -4.67 -15.70
C PHE A 38 21.02 -5.28 -15.49
N LYS A 39 21.72 -5.56 -16.59
CA LYS A 39 23.12 -6.05 -16.58
C LYS A 39 24.12 -4.95 -16.22
N ASN A 40 23.81 -3.69 -16.58
CA ASN A 40 24.67 -2.54 -16.33
C ASN A 40 23.94 -1.55 -15.44
N GLU A 41 24.63 -1.01 -14.45
CA GLU A 41 24.17 0.10 -13.60
C GLU A 41 24.85 1.38 -14.04
N ASN A 42 24.07 2.47 -14.19
CA ASN A 42 24.64 3.82 -14.15
C ASN A 42 24.82 4.16 -12.66
N THR A 43 25.97 3.88 -12.10
CA THR A 43 26.37 4.41 -10.81
C THR A 43 26.73 5.87 -10.98
N LYS A 44 26.07 6.75 -10.24
CA LYS A 44 26.56 8.11 -10.04
C LYS A 44 27.74 7.98 -9.09
N GLU A 45 28.96 7.99 -9.61
CA GLU A 45 30.14 8.15 -8.77
C GLU A 45 30.19 9.59 -8.26
N HIS A 46 30.22 9.75 -6.93
CA HIS A 46 30.53 11.01 -6.30
C HIS A 46 32.00 11.34 -6.54
N ILE A 47 32.27 12.38 -7.27
CA ILE A 47 33.59 12.99 -7.29
C ILE A 47 33.67 13.85 -6.02
N GLU A 48 34.53 13.44 -5.09
CA GLU A 48 34.71 14.13 -3.81
C GLU A 48 34.91 15.65 -4.00
N GLY A 49 34.03 16.44 -3.37
CA GLY A 49 34.26 17.87 -3.13
C GLY A 49 33.60 18.88 -4.05
N ILE A 50 32.60 18.51 -4.88
CA ILE A 50 31.96 19.47 -5.79
C ILE A 50 30.51 19.78 -5.50
N ASP A 51 29.75 18.87 -4.88
CA ASP A 51 28.34 19.12 -4.53
C ASP A 51 27.96 18.54 -3.17
N ASP A 52 27.59 19.41 -2.24
CA ASP A 52 26.83 19.04 -1.03
C ASP A 52 25.40 18.67 -1.45
N TRP A 53 25.17 17.40 -1.77
CA TRP A 53 23.83 16.94 -2.09
C TRP A 53 23.09 16.51 -0.84
N GLU A 54 22.24 17.39 -0.32
CA GLU A 54 21.23 17.05 0.67
C GLU A 54 20.11 16.19 0.04
N GLU A 55 20.23 14.86 0.10
CA GLU A 55 19.15 13.94 -0.27
C GLU A 55 17.98 13.90 0.74
N SER A 56 18.04 14.68 1.81
CA SER A 56 17.17 14.59 2.98
C SER A 56 15.69 14.87 2.72
N ASN A 57 15.31 15.39 1.54
CA ASN A 57 13.91 15.79 1.28
C ASN A 57 13.47 15.61 -0.18
N VAL A 58 13.87 14.52 -0.84
CA VAL A 58 13.47 14.31 -2.24
C VAL A 58 11.97 13.94 -2.31
N PRO A 59 11.15 14.75 -2.98
CA PRO A 59 9.71 14.54 -3.06
C PRO A 59 9.34 13.26 -3.83
N THR A 60 8.12 12.77 -3.61
CA THR A 60 7.54 11.72 -4.43
C THR A 60 7.30 12.24 -5.85
N ILE A 61 7.68 11.44 -6.83
CA ILE A 61 7.48 11.73 -8.27
C ILE A 61 6.30 10.88 -8.75
N TYR A 62 5.30 11.53 -9.31
CA TYR A 62 4.15 10.88 -9.93
C TYR A 62 4.34 10.84 -11.45
N MET A 63 4.34 9.64 -12.00
CA MET A 63 4.51 9.39 -13.42
C MET A 63 3.20 8.85 -14.00
N GLU A 64 2.54 9.67 -14.77
CA GLU A 64 1.31 9.30 -15.43
C GLU A 64 1.59 8.41 -16.64
N GLN A 65 0.93 7.26 -16.69
CA GLN A 65 1.12 6.28 -17.75
C GLN A 65 -0.21 5.66 -18.18
N GLU A 66 -0.34 5.40 -19.46
CA GLU A 66 -1.41 4.55 -19.98
C GLU A 66 -0.99 3.09 -19.90
N SER A 67 -1.81 2.31 -19.21
CA SER A 67 -1.62 0.86 -19.08
C SER A 67 -2.37 0.11 -20.18
N LYS A 68 -1.92 -1.10 -20.50
CA LYS A 68 -2.62 -1.98 -21.46
C LYS A 68 -3.77 -2.76 -20.80
N THR A 69 -3.60 -3.10 -19.52
CA THR A 69 -4.55 -3.89 -18.72
C THR A 69 -4.62 -3.34 -17.31
N ILE A 70 -5.74 -3.54 -16.63
CA ILE A 70 -5.90 -3.18 -15.21
C ILE A 70 -6.23 -4.39 -14.34
N VAL A 71 -7.00 -5.34 -14.86
CA VAL A 71 -7.35 -6.57 -14.16
C VAL A 71 -6.33 -7.66 -14.50
N ASN A 72 -5.76 -8.27 -13.47
CA ASN A 72 -4.79 -9.35 -13.58
C ASN A 72 -5.32 -10.61 -12.91
N LYS A 73 -5.10 -11.76 -13.54
CA LYS A 73 -5.37 -13.04 -12.93
C LYS A 73 -4.33 -13.32 -11.83
N VAL A 74 -4.78 -13.84 -10.71
CA VAL A 74 -3.93 -14.26 -9.60
C VAL A 74 -3.77 -15.77 -9.67
N GLU A 75 -2.55 -16.24 -9.86
CA GLU A 75 -2.27 -17.67 -10.03
C GLU A 75 -1.86 -18.37 -8.72
N SER A 76 -1.65 -17.60 -7.64
CA SER A 76 -1.29 -18.15 -6.34
C SER A 76 -2.48 -18.91 -5.73
N LYS A 77 -2.26 -20.17 -5.35
CA LYS A 77 -3.26 -20.99 -4.65
C LYS A 77 -3.44 -20.61 -3.19
N ASP A 78 -2.46 -19.92 -2.61
CA ASP A 78 -2.44 -19.54 -1.19
C ASP A 78 -3.27 -18.28 -0.90
N VAL A 79 -3.66 -17.54 -1.94
CA VAL A 79 -4.43 -16.30 -1.82
C VAL A 79 -5.85 -16.58 -2.32
N GLY A 80 -6.83 -16.44 -1.49
CA GLY A 80 -8.25 -16.73 -1.80
C GLY A 80 -8.91 -15.76 -2.79
N MET A 81 -8.14 -15.23 -3.78
CA MET A 81 -8.63 -14.33 -4.82
C MET A 81 -8.17 -14.81 -6.20
N SER A 82 -9.04 -14.67 -7.21
CA SER A 82 -8.72 -15.06 -8.59
C SER A 82 -8.27 -13.89 -9.48
N TYR A 83 -8.69 -12.68 -9.14
CA TYR A 83 -8.39 -11.46 -9.90
C TYR A 83 -8.04 -10.30 -8.99
N SER A 84 -7.11 -9.48 -9.43
CA SER A 84 -6.73 -8.25 -8.75
C SER A 84 -6.60 -7.08 -9.71
N MET A 85 -6.79 -5.87 -9.19
CA MET A 85 -6.52 -4.62 -9.91
C MET A 85 -5.81 -3.62 -9.00
N ASN A 86 -4.87 -2.86 -9.59
CA ASN A 86 -4.07 -1.88 -8.87
C ASN A 86 -3.94 -0.62 -9.75
N PRO A 87 -4.56 0.51 -9.37
CA PRO A 87 -4.48 1.74 -10.16
C PRO A 87 -3.12 2.41 -10.11
N TYR A 88 -2.28 2.00 -9.16
CA TYR A 88 -0.94 2.52 -8.95
C TYR A 88 0.10 1.40 -9.03
N ALA A 89 1.36 1.73 -9.42
CA ALA A 89 2.53 0.90 -9.17
C ALA A 89 3.56 1.72 -8.38
N GLY A 90 4.22 1.09 -7.40
CA GLY A 90 4.88 1.77 -6.29
C GLY A 90 3.88 2.16 -5.21
N CYS A 91 4.35 2.38 -3.98
CA CYS A 91 3.49 2.70 -2.84
C CYS A 91 4.19 3.59 -1.83
N GLU A 92 3.62 4.77 -1.57
CA GLU A 92 4.18 5.76 -0.65
C GLU A 92 4.09 5.37 0.83
N HIS A 93 3.32 4.32 1.20
CA HIS A 93 3.20 3.87 2.59
C HIS A 93 4.53 3.44 3.20
N GLY A 94 5.49 3.00 2.38
CA GLY A 94 6.84 2.74 2.82
C GLY A 94 7.00 1.55 3.76
N CYS A 95 6.07 0.58 3.75
CA CYS A 95 6.18 -0.60 4.61
C CYS A 95 7.49 -1.35 4.34
N ILE A 96 8.31 -1.56 5.39
CA ILE A 96 9.63 -2.18 5.25
C ILE A 96 9.57 -3.65 4.81
N TYR A 97 8.48 -4.34 5.13
CA TYR A 97 8.25 -5.76 4.86
C TYR A 97 7.46 -6.00 3.56
N CYS A 98 7.20 -4.95 2.75
CA CYS A 98 6.28 -5.05 1.61
C CYS A 98 6.82 -5.99 0.52
N TYR A 99 6.11 -7.09 0.26
CA TYR A 99 6.44 -8.05 -0.78
C TYR A 99 6.33 -7.47 -2.20
N ALA A 100 5.51 -6.43 -2.39
CA ALA A 100 5.27 -5.84 -3.69
C ALA A 100 6.45 -4.99 -4.22
N ARG A 101 7.47 -4.73 -3.39
CA ARG A 101 8.66 -3.94 -3.79
C ARG A 101 9.31 -4.49 -5.06
N ASN A 102 9.46 -5.80 -5.16
CA ASN A 102 10.10 -6.48 -6.29
C ASN A 102 9.34 -6.29 -7.62
N VAL A 103 8.04 -5.98 -7.56
CA VAL A 103 7.24 -5.71 -8.77
C VAL A 103 7.68 -4.41 -9.45
N HIS A 104 8.29 -3.49 -8.71
CA HIS A 104 8.75 -2.21 -9.23
C HIS A 104 9.91 -2.33 -10.23
N GLU A 105 10.66 -3.42 -10.10
CA GLU A 105 11.77 -3.72 -11.00
C GLU A 105 11.33 -3.98 -12.46
N TYR A 106 10.11 -4.48 -12.68
CA TYR A 106 9.51 -4.63 -14.02
C TYR A 106 9.28 -3.28 -14.72
N TRP A 107 9.22 -2.20 -13.95
CA TRP A 107 9.10 -0.84 -14.48
C TRP A 107 10.47 -0.17 -14.71
N GLY A 108 11.56 -0.88 -14.48
CA GLY A 108 12.92 -0.36 -14.61
C GLY A 108 13.41 0.44 -13.40
N TYR A 109 12.71 0.36 -12.26
CA TYR A 109 13.06 1.08 -11.03
C TYR A 109 13.56 0.11 -9.96
N SER A 110 14.22 0.66 -8.91
CA SER A 110 14.66 -0.13 -7.78
C SER A 110 13.49 -0.59 -6.89
N ALA A 111 13.62 -1.78 -6.30
CA ALA A 111 12.73 -2.27 -5.25
C ALA A 111 12.91 -1.52 -3.90
N GLY A 112 13.95 -0.71 -3.77
CA GLY A 112 14.25 0.08 -2.58
C GLY A 112 13.45 1.38 -2.51
N LEU A 113 14.15 2.49 -2.43
CA LEU A 113 13.57 3.83 -2.26
C LEU A 113 12.71 4.25 -3.46
N ASP A 114 13.04 3.83 -4.67
CA ASP A 114 12.25 4.14 -5.87
C ASP A 114 10.81 3.63 -5.75
N PHE A 115 10.59 2.47 -5.12
CA PHE A 115 9.25 1.92 -4.89
C PHE A 115 8.35 2.88 -4.10
N GLU A 116 8.93 3.68 -3.22
CA GLU A 116 8.19 4.64 -2.38
C GLU A 116 8.10 6.04 -2.98
N ARG A 117 8.96 6.34 -3.95
CA ARG A 117 9.12 7.70 -4.48
C ARG A 117 8.70 7.87 -5.92
N LYS A 118 8.78 6.84 -6.74
CA LYS A 118 8.41 6.87 -8.15
C LYS A 118 7.09 6.13 -8.34
N ILE A 119 5.99 6.85 -8.20
CA ILE A 119 4.65 6.25 -8.26
C ILE A 119 4.10 6.37 -9.68
N ILE A 120 3.81 5.22 -10.27
CA ILE A 120 3.20 5.15 -11.61
C ILE A 120 1.69 5.23 -11.46
N ILE A 121 1.09 6.18 -12.14
CA ILE A 121 -0.33 6.51 -12.14
C ILE A 121 -0.95 5.96 -13.43
N LYS A 122 -1.77 4.93 -13.34
CA LYS A 122 -2.45 4.32 -14.49
C LYS A 122 -3.72 5.11 -14.85
N LYS A 123 -3.55 6.25 -15.51
CA LYS A 123 -4.63 7.24 -15.77
C LYS A 123 -5.88 6.65 -16.41
N ASN A 124 -5.70 5.67 -17.28
CA ASN A 124 -6.78 5.02 -18.02
C ASN A 124 -7.40 3.81 -17.28
N ALA A 125 -7.12 3.64 -15.98
CA ALA A 125 -7.58 2.49 -15.21
C ALA A 125 -9.11 2.29 -15.24
N PRO A 126 -9.97 3.32 -15.01
CA PRO A 126 -11.41 3.15 -15.08
C PRO A 126 -11.92 2.74 -16.48
N GLN A 127 -11.34 3.32 -17.53
CA GLN A 127 -11.70 2.98 -18.93
C GLN A 127 -11.31 1.54 -19.26
N LEU A 128 -10.14 1.09 -18.80
CA LEU A 128 -9.70 -0.30 -18.99
C LEU A 128 -10.59 -1.28 -18.24
N LEU A 129 -11.01 -0.95 -17.01
CA LEU A 129 -11.93 -1.77 -16.24
C LEU A 129 -13.28 -1.88 -16.96
N ARG A 130 -13.84 -0.76 -17.43
CA ARG A 130 -15.08 -0.75 -18.22
C ARG A 130 -14.99 -1.65 -19.44
N LYS A 131 -13.90 -1.53 -20.22
CA LYS A 131 -13.65 -2.38 -21.38
C LYS A 131 -13.55 -3.87 -21.00
N PHE A 132 -12.89 -4.17 -19.86
CA PHE A 132 -12.76 -5.53 -19.37
C PHE A 132 -14.12 -6.14 -18.98
N LEU A 133 -14.94 -5.38 -18.24
CA LEU A 133 -16.25 -5.85 -17.76
C LEU A 133 -17.29 -6.03 -18.89
N LEU A 134 -17.14 -5.31 -19.99
CA LEU A 134 -17.98 -5.48 -21.19
C LEU A 134 -17.66 -6.77 -21.97
N HIS A 135 -16.58 -7.48 -21.61
CA HIS A 135 -16.22 -8.69 -22.35
C HIS A 135 -17.26 -9.80 -22.12
N PRO A 136 -17.84 -10.41 -23.17
CA PRO A 136 -18.98 -11.36 -23.05
C PRO A 136 -18.67 -12.64 -22.28
N LYS A 137 -17.38 -12.99 -22.13
CA LYS A 137 -16.95 -14.16 -21.34
C LYS A 137 -16.69 -13.81 -19.86
N TRP A 138 -16.87 -12.55 -19.46
CA TRP A 138 -16.71 -12.18 -18.05
C TRP A 138 -17.92 -12.67 -17.24
N ASN A 139 -17.64 -13.34 -16.14
CA ASN A 139 -18.65 -14.00 -15.31
C ASN A 139 -18.94 -13.29 -13.97
N GLY A 140 -18.39 -12.08 -13.76
CA GLY A 140 -18.62 -11.32 -12.54
C GLY A 140 -17.85 -11.84 -11.31
N THR A 141 -16.78 -12.63 -11.50
CA THR A 141 -15.92 -13.07 -10.39
C THR A 141 -15.42 -11.85 -9.60
N PRO A 142 -15.42 -11.88 -8.24
CA PRO A 142 -14.92 -10.77 -7.44
C PRO A 142 -13.48 -10.38 -7.79
N ILE A 143 -13.22 -9.06 -7.87
CA ILE A 143 -11.91 -8.50 -8.15
C ILE A 143 -11.38 -7.83 -6.87
N MET A 144 -10.14 -8.12 -6.47
CA MET A 144 -9.49 -7.48 -5.33
C MET A 144 -8.81 -6.18 -5.73
N LEU A 145 -9.16 -5.07 -5.09
CA LEU A 145 -8.40 -3.83 -5.10
C LEU A 145 -7.25 -3.93 -4.07
N SER A 146 -6.07 -3.47 -4.44
CA SER A 146 -4.84 -3.53 -3.62
C SER A 146 -4.24 -4.94 -3.49
N GLY A 147 -4.22 -5.71 -4.55
CA GLY A 147 -3.48 -6.98 -4.56
C GLY A 147 -1.96 -6.81 -4.43
N ASN A 148 -1.41 -5.65 -4.84
CA ASN A 148 0.02 -5.33 -4.75
C ASN A 148 0.29 -4.03 -3.99
N THR A 149 -0.22 -2.90 -4.50
CA THR A 149 -0.02 -1.58 -3.91
C THR A 149 -1.33 -1.09 -3.29
N ASP A 150 -1.24 -0.28 -2.26
CA ASP A 150 -2.44 0.24 -1.61
C ASP A 150 -3.18 1.22 -2.52
N CYS A 151 -4.45 0.98 -2.75
CA CYS A 151 -5.28 1.81 -3.60
C CYS A 151 -5.63 3.16 -2.96
N TYR A 152 -5.51 3.28 -1.63
CA TYR A 152 -5.70 4.52 -0.88
C TYR A 152 -4.38 5.13 -0.38
N GLN A 153 -3.26 4.82 -1.03
CA GLN A 153 -2.00 5.52 -0.78
C GLN A 153 -2.12 7.03 -1.04
N PRO A 154 -1.20 7.89 -0.57
CA PRO A 154 -1.31 9.35 -0.72
C PRO A 154 -1.61 9.84 -2.14
N ALA A 155 -1.13 9.17 -3.18
CA ALA A 155 -1.44 9.49 -4.58
C ALA A 155 -2.95 9.56 -4.88
N GLU A 156 -3.77 8.74 -4.18
CA GLU A 156 -5.23 8.72 -4.38
C GLU A 156 -5.90 10.04 -4.00
N GLN A 157 -5.30 10.82 -3.09
CA GLN A 157 -5.81 12.15 -2.75
C GLN A 157 -5.86 13.10 -3.95
N LYS A 158 -4.90 12.95 -4.86
CA LYS A 158 -4.77 13.79 -6.07
C LYS A 158 -5.49 13.18 -7.28
N TYR A 159 -5.31 11.87 -7.50
CA TYR A 159 -5.69 11.25 -8.78
C TYR A 159 -7.05 10.58 -8.79
N ARG A 160 -7.61 10.23 -7.64
CA ARG A 160 -8.97 9.67 -7.46
C ARG A 160 -9.28 8.47 -8.36
N LEU A 161 -8.28 7.66 -8.70
CA LEU A 161 -8.45 6.51 -9.58
C LEU A 161 -9.21 5.36 -8.92
N THR A 162 -9.01 5.15 -7.61
CA THR A 162 -9.76 4.16 -6.84
C THR A 162 -11.25 4.50 -6.86
N ARG A 163 -11.59 5.77 -6.65
CA ARG A 163 -12.97 6.27 -6.79
C ARG A 163 -13.54 5.95 -8.17
N GLY A 164 -12.81 6.27 -9.23
CA GLY A 164 -13.24 5.98 -10.59
C GLY A 164 -13.43 4.48 -10.87
N LEU A 165 -12.58 3.62 -10.30
CA LEU A 165 -12.75 2.17 -10.39
C LEU A 165 -14.01 1.68 -9.66
N LEU A 166 -14.29 2.22 -8.46
CA LEU A 166 -15.49 1.90 -7.69
C LEU A 166 -16.78 2.33 -8.41
N GLU A 167 -16.77 3.49 -9.06
CA GLU A 167 -17.89 3.96 -9.88
C GLU A 167 -18.20 2.99 -11.03
N VAL A 168 -17.16 2.51 -11.73
CA VAL A 168 -17.32 1.49 -12.76
C VAL A 168 -17.82 0.17 -12.15
N CYS A 169 -17.27 -0.28 -11.01
CA CYS A 169 -17.75 -1.48 -10.34
C CYS A 169 -19.23 -1.37 -9.95
N ASN A 170 -19.68 -0.23 -9.43
CA ASN A 170 -21.07 -0.01 -9.06
C ASN A 170 -22.01 0.00 -10.27
N GLU A 171 -21.60 0.62 -11.37
CA GLU A 171 -22.35 0.67 -12.63
C GLU A 171 -22.58 -0.74 -13.21
N PHE A 172 -21.52 -1.57 -13.22
CA PHE A 172 -21.59 -2.93 -13.78
C PHE A 172 -22.05 -3.99 -12.77
N ASN A 173 -22.41 -3.61 -11.54
CA ASN A 173 -22.67 -4.52 -10.42
C ASN A 173 -21.54 -5.55 -10.22
N GLN A 174 -20.28 -5.10 -10.38
CA GLN A 174 -19.09 -5.92 -10.22
C GLN A 174 -18.71 -6.04 -8.74
N PRO A 175 -18.66 -7.26 -8.16
CA PRO A 175 -18.20 -7.45 -6.80
C PRO A 175 -16.71 -7.09 -6.64
N VAL A 176 -16.37 -6.38 -5.56
CA VAL A 176 -15.01 -5.95 -5.28
C VAL A 176 -14.64 -6.16 -3.81
N GLY A 177 -13.44 -6.68 -3.58
CA GLY A 177 -12.77 -6.67 -2.27
C GLY A 177 -11.77 -5.52 -2.20
N ILE A 178 -11.65 -4.88 -1.06
CA ILE A 178 -10.69 -3.78 -0.85
C ILE A 178 -9.80 -4.13 0.32
N LEU A 179 -8.49 -3.89 0.18
CA LEU A 179 -7.53 -3.97 1.30
C LEU A 179 -6.75 -2.66 1.37
N THR A 180 -6.73 -2.03 2.55
CA THR A 180 -5.98 -0.78 2.73
C THR A 180 -5.39 -0.63 4.12
N LYS A 181 -4.37 0.21 4.23
CA LYS A 181 -3.77 0.70 5.48
C LYS A 181 -4.11 2.17 5.77
N ASN A 182 -5.01 2.76 4.98
CA ASN A 182 -5.28 4.20 5.02
C ASN A 182 -6.75 4.50 5.33
N SER A 183 -6.97 5.51 6.18
CA SER A 183 -8.31 6.02 6.50
C SER A 183 -8.95 6.83 5.38
N TRP A 184 -8.20 7.13 4.30
CA TRP A 184 -8.74 7.86 3.14
C TRP A 184 -9.90 7.14 2.45
N ILE A 185 -10.05 5.82 2.65
CA ILE A 185 -11.22 5.04 2.21
C ILE A 185 -12.55 5.67 2.64
N LEU A 186 -12.60 6.38 3.77
CA LEU A 186 -13.80 7.08 4.24
C LEU A 186 -14.29 8.18 3.29
N LYS A 187 -13.43 8.68 2.38
CA LYS A 187 -13.83 9.65 1.36
C LYS A 187 -14.73 9.05 0.27
N ASP A 188 -14.78 7.73 0.19
CA ASP A 188 -15.61 6.99 -0.74
C ASP A 188 -16.77 6.25 -0.02
N LYS A 189 -17.06 6.63 1.24
CA LYS A 189 -18.11 6.03 2.05
C LYS A 189 -19.48 6.02 1.36
N ASP A 190 -19.80 7.06 0.62
CA ASP A 190 -21.05 7.21 -0.14
C ASP A 190 -21.23 6.07 -1.15
N ILE A 191 -20.25 5.85 -2.02
CA ILE A 191 -20.31 4.79 -3.04
C ILE A 191 -20.19 3.40 -2.41
N LEU A 192 -19.35 3.24 -1.37
CA LEU A 192 -19.23 1.98 -0.66
C LEU A 192 -20.53 1.57 0.02
N GLN A 193 -21.26 2.52 0.61
CA GLN A 193 -22.58 2.28 1.18
C GLN A 193 -23.61 1.88 0.12
N GLU A 194 -23.56 2.50 -1.05
CA GLU A 194 -24.45 2.14 -2.17
C GLU A 194 -24.15 0.72 -2.68
N MET A 195 -22.87 0.38 -2.86
CA MET A 195 -22.44 -0.96 -3.26
C MET A 195 -22.75 -2.02 -2.18
N ALA A 196 -22.67 -1.65 -0.89
CA ALA A 196 -23.00 -2.55 0.21
C ALA A 196 -24.48 -2.97 0.20
N LYS A 197 -25.41 -2.07 -0.13
CA LYS A 197 -26.85 -2.40 -0.30
C LYS A 197 -27.07 -3.51 -1.34
N LYS A 198 -26.20 -3.56 -2.35
CA LYS A 198 -26.22 -4.60 -3.41
C LYS A 198 -25.34 -5.82 -3.07
N LYS A 199 -24.68 -5.85 -1.91
CA LYS A 199 -23.71 -6.87 -1.48
C LYS A 199 -22.51 -7.01 -2.44
N LEU A 200 -22.10 -5.89 -3.05
CA LEU A 200 -21.03 -5.85 -4.05
C LEU A 200 -19.67 -5.47 -3.48
N VAL A 201 -19.57 -5.11 -2.20
CA VAL A 201 -18.30 -4.68 -1.61
C VAL A 201 -18.04 -5.34 -0.26
N SER A 202 -16.78 -5.71 -0.07
CA SER A 202 -16.21 -5.99 1.25
C SER A 202 -14.89 -5.24 1.37
N ALA A 203 -14.58 -4.77 2.57
CA ALA A 203 -13.33 -4.07 2.80
C ALA A 203 -12.59 -4.65 4.02
N MET A 204 -11.27 -4.69 3.92
CA MET A 204 -10.38 -5.06 5.01
C MET A 204 -9.42 -3.93 5.30
N VAL A 205 -9.16 -3.68 6.58
CA VAL A 205 -8.16 -2.72 7.03
C VAL A 205 -7.02 -3.45 7.72
N SER A 206 -5.77 -3.13 7.30
CA SER A 206 -4.61 -3.77 7.91
C SER A 206 -4.22 -3.08 9.21
N ILE A 207 -4.24 -3.83 10.32
CA ILE A 207 -3.77 -3.40 11.64
C ILE A 207 -2.68 -4.37 12.08
N THR A 208 -1.44 -3.92 12.11
CA THR A 208 -0.27 -4.75 12.48
C THR A 208 0.13 -4.59 13.94
N SER A 209 -0.13 -3.42 14.55
CA SER A 209 0.21 -3.14 15.93
C SER A 209 -0.56 -1.92 16.44
N PHE A 210 -0.81 -1.86 17.75
CA PHE A 210 -1.23 -0.66 18.48
C PHE A 210 -0.06 0.16 19.00
N ASN A 211 1.16 -0.36 18.92
CA ASN A 211 2.37 0.37 19.28
C ASN A 211 2.73 1.33 18.13
N GLU A 212 2.50 2.62 18.33
CA GLU A 212 2.75 3.66 17.34
C GLU A 212 4.24 3.83 16.99
N ASP A 213 5.15 3.59 17.92
CA ASP A 213 6.58 3.64 17.65
C ASP A 213 6.96 2.49 16.71
N LEU A 214 6.45 1.28 16.96
CA LEU A 214 6.63 0.14 16.07
C LEU A 214 6.00 0.38 14.70
N ARG A 215 4.77 0.91 14.65
CA ARG A 215 4.11 1.26 13.39
C ARG A 215 4.95 2.25 12.57
N ARG A 216 5.48 3.31 13.19
CA ARG A 216 6.31 4.30 12.48
C ARG A 216 7.56 3.70 11.85
N ILE A 217 8.11 2.65 12.46
CA ILE A 217 9.26 1.92 11.91
C ILE A 217 8.82 1.00 10.78
N MET A 218 7.77 0.21 11.00
CA MET A 218 7.33 -0.82 10.05
C MET A 218 6.52 -0.26 8.88
N GLU A 219 5.69 0.76 9.14
CA GLU A 219 4.69 1.33 8.23
C GLU A 219 4.67 2.88 8.34
N PRO A 220 5.75 3.58 7.99
CA PRO A 220 5.96 4.98 8.38
C PRO A 220 4.86 5.94 7.93
N ARG A 221 4.21 5.70 6.79
CA ARG A 221 3.21 6.60 6.20
C ARG A 221 1.80 6.03 6.19
N THR A 222 1.52 5.00 6.97
CA THR A 222 0.17 4.48 7.12
C THR A 222 -0.60 5.21 8.22
N THR A 223 -1.91 5.09 8.21
CA THR A 223 -2.77 5.65 9.25
C THR A 223 -2.57 4.93 10.59
N THR A 224 -2.78 5.63 11.70
CA THR A 224 -2.70 5.07 13.07
C THR A 224 -3.74 3.97 13.29
N ALA A 225 -3.48 3.06 14.24
CA ALA A 225 -4.41 1.97 14.56
C ALA A 225 -5.79 2.50 15.00
N ASN A 226 -5.83 3.57 15.79
CA ASN A 226 -7.11 4.18 16.22
C ASN A 226 -7.92 4.73 15.04
N GLN A 227 -7.26 5.35 14.06
CA GLN A 227 -7.95 5.80 12.85
C GLN A 227 -8.45 4.63 11.99
N LYS A 228 -7.71 3.52 11.97
CA LYS A 228 -8.13 2.30 11.29
C LYS A 228 -9.35 1.65 11.96
N LEU A 229 -9.43 1.66 13.29
CA LEU A 229 -10.64 1.22 14.04
C LEU A 229 -11.84 2.12 13.72
N LYS A 230 -11.64 3.44 13.66
CA LYS A 230 -12.69 4.36 13.22
C LYS A 230 -13.20 4.04 11.82
N VAL A 231 -12.31 3.66 10.88
CA VAL A 231 -12.71 3.21 9.53
C VAL A 231 -13.62 1.99 9.63
N ILE A 232 -13.27 1.00 10.46
CA ILE A 232 -14.08 -0.21 10.64
C ILE A 232 -15.46 0.18 11.14
N ASN A 233 -15.54 0.97 12.21
CA ASN A 233 -16.80 1.43 12.80
C ASN A 233 -17.68 2.18 11.78
N GLU A 234 -17.13 3.19 11.10
CA GLU A 234 -17.89 4.01 10.17
C GLU A 234 -18.40 3.24 8.94
N LEU A 235 -17.61 2.32 8.40
CA LEU A 235 -18.00 1.54 7.24
C LEU A 235 -18.92 0.38 7.61
N SER A 236 -18.73 -0.25 8.78
CA SER A 236 -19.68 -1.25 9.33
C SER A 236 -21.06 -0.63 9.52
N ASN A 237 -21.14 0.56 10.13
CA ASN A 237 -22.39 1.30 10.31
C ASN A 237 -23.01 1.74 8.97
N ALA A 238 -22.23 1.88 7.91
CA ALA A 238 -22.72 2.11 6.56
C ALA A 238 -23.16 0.83 5.82
N GLY A 239 -23.10 -0.34 6.49
CA GLY A 239 -23.49 -1.64 5.95
C GLY A 239 -22.42 -2.33 5.10
N VAL A 240 -21.20 -1.81 5.04
CA VAL A 240 -20.08 -2.45 4.35
C VAL A 240 -19.60 -3.63 5.19
N ARG A 241 -19.43 -4.80 4.55
CA ARG A 241 -18.82 -5.96 5.21
C ARG A 241 -17.36 -5.67 5.48
N MET A 242 -17.02 -5.47 6.77
CA MET A 242 -15.67 -5.16 7.20
C MET A 242 -14.90 -6.39 7.69
N GLY A 243 -13.59 -6.33 7.58
CA GLY A 243 -12.65 -7.28 8.14
C GLY A 243 -11.33 -6.63 8.49
N ILE A 244 -10.47 -7.38 9.20
CA ILE A 244 -9.10 -6.95 9.49
C ILE A 244 -8.09 -7.88 8.84
N MET A 245 -6.96 -7.30 8.48
CA MET A 245 -5.76 -8.03 8.04
C MET A 245 -4.65 -7.79 9.07
N MET A 246 -4.24 -8.84 9.77
CA MET A 246 -3.14 -8.79 10.74
C MET A 246 -1.86 -9.38 10.11
N GLY A 247 -1.26 -8.66 9.20
CA GLY A 247 -0.08 -9.11 8.47
C GLY A 247 0.96 -8.00 8.26
N PRO A 248 2.23 -8.27 8.63
CA PRO A 248 2.74 -9.51 9.22
C PRO A 248 2.56 -9.60 10.74
N MET A 249 2.36 -10.81 11.25
CA MET A 249 2.54 -11.13 12.67
C MET A 249 3.95 -11.71 12.85
N ILE A 250 4.79 -11.01 13.59
CA ILE A 250 6.21 -11.35 13.75
C ILE A 250 6.43 -11.84 15.19
N PRO A 251 6.85 -13.11 15.36
CA PRO A 251 7.13 -13.67 16.68
C PRO A 251 8.15 -12.84 17.47
N GLY A 252 7.87 -12.59 18.75
CA GLY A 252 8.70 -11.74 19.61
C GLY A 252 8.55 -10.24 19.40
N LEU A 253 7.76 -9.79 18.41
CA LEU A 253 7.60 -8.36 18.10
C LEU A 253 6.17 -7.86 18.30
N ASN A 254 5.18 -8.41 17.59
CA ASN A 254 3.78 -7.93 17.63
C ASN A 254 2.73 -9.03 17.79
N GLU A 255 3.09 -10.31 17.84
CA GLU A 255 2.15 -11.42 17.97
C GLU A 255 1.33 -11.37 19.26
N HIS A 256 1.90 -10.82 20.33
CA HIS A 256 1.23 -10.67 21.62
C HIS A 256 0.04 -9.69 21.57
N GLU A 257 -0.02 -8.84 20.54
CA GLU A 257 -1.13 -7.90 20.33
C GLU A 257 -2.32 -8.52 19.59
N MET A 258 -2.18 -9.71 19.03
CA MET A 258 -3.18 -10.32 18.14
C MET A 258 -4.58 -10.34 18.75
N GLN A 259 -4.72 -10.88 19.97
CA GLN A 259 -6.02 -10.98 20.64
C GLN A 259 -6.65 -9.61 20.91
N ARG A 260 -5.81 -8.63 21.29
CA ARG A 260 -6.24 -7.26 21.54
C ARG A 260 -6.72 -6.59 20.25
N ILE A 261 -6.03 -6.80 19.13
CA ILE A 261 -6.41 -6.26 17.81
C ILE A 261 -7.74 -6.86 17.36
N MET A 262 -7.89 -8.19 17.47
CA MET A 262 -9.13 -8.89 17.12
C MET A 262 -10.32 -8.38 17.94
N LYS A 263 -10.16 -8.28 19.26
CA LYS A 263 -11.21 -7.76 20.13
C LYS A 263 -11.58 -6.32 19.77
N ALA A 264 -10.60 -5.43 19.64
CA ALA A 264 -10.87 -4.05 19.31
C ALA A 264 -11.57 -3.89 17.96
N ALA A 265 -11.27 -4.73 16.97
CA ALA A 265 -11.95 -4.72 15.69
C ALA A 265 -13.38 -5.27 15.77
N ALA A 266 -13.63 -6.28 16.62
CA ALA A 266 -14.97 -6.82 16.83
C ALA A 266 -15.90 -5.87 17.60
N ASP A 267 -15.33 -5.03 18.46
CA ASP A 267 -16.06 -4.04 19.27
C ASP A 267 -16.42 -2.77 18.43
N ASN A 268 -15.90 -2.62 17.21
CA ASN A 268 -16.12 -1.50 16.29
C ASN A 268 -16.82 -1.93 15.00
#